data_e998e52000dadf6eaa00b205ed788502
#
_entry.id   e998e52000dadf6eaa00b205ed788502
#
_cell.length_a   1.000
_cell.length_b   1.000
_cell.length_c   1.000
_cell.angle_alpha   90.00
_cell.angle_beta   90.00
_cell.angle_gamma   90.00
#
_symmetry.space_group_name_H-M   'P 1'
#
loop_
_entity.id
_entity.type
_entity.pdbx_description
1 polymer ?
#
loop_
_entity_poly.entity_id
_entity_poly.type
_entity_poly.pdbx_seq_one_letter_code
_entity_poly.pdbx_strand_id
1 'polypeptide(L)'
;FVGSSGCGKTTLLRMINRMVEPTSGEVEIDGESVLGGDPVALRRRIGYVMQNSGLMPHFTVIDNVATVLRLTGVKKAPAHERARELLKTVGLDQSLAERYPSQLSGGQQQRVGVARGLAADPNILLMDEPFGAVDPIVRADLQQETLRLQHELDKTVVFVTHDIDEAFLLGDQVVILDKGARIVQVGSPSEIIENPADDFVASFIGADRGRRALHLKETPHGTVVVDSEGRTQGAIVAEAEKSDGPLAGPDAAALGAVQSGLT
;
A
#
# COMPACT_ATOMS: atom_id res chain seq x y z
N PHE A 1 -3.90 5.95 8.39
CA PHE A 1 -5.13 6.21 9.13
C PHE A 1 -6.14 5.11 8.84
N VAL A 2 -6.66 4.45 9.88
CA VAL A 2 -7.64 3.38 9.74
C VAL A 2 -8.82 3.61 10.69
N GLY A 3 -10.01 3.12 10.33
CA GLY A 3 -11.23 3.25 11.14
C GLY A 3 -12.48 3.00 10.31
N SER A 4 -13.63 2.97 10.96
CA SER A 4 -14.92 2.72 10.32
C SER A 4 -15.27 3.78 9.25
N SER A 5 -16.13 3.40 8.31
CA SER A 5 -16.62 4.35 7.29
C SER A 5 -17.28 5.56 7.96
N GLY A 6 -16.98 6.75 7.46
CA GLY A 6 -17.55 8.01 7.97
C GLY A 6 -16.92 8.53 9.26
N CYS A 7 -15.87 7.91 9.82
CA CYS A 7 -15.23 8.42 11.04
C CYS A 7 -14.40 9.71 10.86
N GLY A 8 -14.11 10.13 9.61
CA GLY A 8 -13.41 11.39 9.34
C GLY A 8 -12.03 11.26 8.68
N LYS A 9 -11.56 10.05 8.35
CA LYS A 9 -10.23 9.79 7.75
C LYS A 9 -9.90 10.67 6.54
N THR A 10 -10.76 10.64 5.53
CA THR A 10 -10.61 11.46 4.31
C THR A 10 -10.60 12.96 4.61
N THR A 11 -11.36 13.40 5.63
CA THR A 11 -11.36 14.81 6.06
C THR A 11 -10.01 15.20 6.65
N LEU A 12 -9.44 14.36 7.53
CA LEU A 12 -8.09 14.57 8.06
C LEU A 12 -7.04 14.58 6.94
N LEU A 13 -7.10 13.62 6.02
CA LEU A 13 -6.19 13.58 4.87
C LEU A 13 -6.26 14.88 4.05
N ARG A 14 -7.47 15.40 3.83
CA ARG A 14 -7.70 16.65 3.06
C ARG A 14 -7.30 17.92 3.81
N MET A 15 -7.13 17.87 5.12
CA MET A 15 -6.56 18.99 5.87
C MET A 15 -5.05 19.13 5.59
N ILE A 16 -4.33 18.04 5.36
CA ILE A 16 -2.89 18.05 5.06
C ILE A 16 -2.60 18.85 3.78
N ASN A 17 -3.42 18.72 2.75
CA ASN A 17 -3.27 19.47 1.49
C ASN A 17 -4.17 20.72 1.43
N ARG A 18 -4.76 21.11 2.56
CA ARG A 18 -5.62 22.28 2.67
C ARG A 18 -6.79 22.29 1.67
N MET A 19 -7.32 21.10 1.32
CA MET A 19 -8.64 21.02 0.63
C MET A 19 -9.79 21.24 1.60
N VAL A 20 -9.56 20.97 2.88
CA VAL A 20 -10.41 21.30 4.02
C VAL A 20 -9.56 22.08 5.00
N GLU A 21 -10.04 23.21 5.48
CA GLU A 21 -9.36 23.98 6.53
C GLU A 21 -9.86 23.52 7.91
N PRO A 22 -8.96 23.29 8.88
CA PRO A 22 -9.37 22.97 10.25
C PRO A 22 -10.07 24.16 10.89
N THR A 23 -11.13 23.93 11.67
CA THR A 23 -11.81 24.98 12.45
C THR A 23 -11.02 25.39 13.70
N SER A 24 -10.11 24.51 14.15
CA SER A 24 -9.18 24.75 15.25
C SER A 24 -7.99 23.81 15.14
N GLY A 25 -6.90 24.13 15.81
CA GLY A 25 -5.65 23.40 15.68
C GLY A 25 -4.87 23.79 14.44
N GLU A 26 -3.77 23.07 14.19
CA GLU A 26 -2.82 23.37 13.14
C GLU A 26 -2.31 22.08 12.49
N VAL A 27 -1.97 22.17 11.21
CA VAL A 27 -1.25 21.12 10.48
C VAL A 27 0.05 21.73 10.00
N GLU A 28 1.16 21.07 10.29
CA GLU A 28 2.50 21.49 9.90
C GLU A 28 3.14 20.44 8.99
N ILE A 29 3.91 20.91 8.02
CA ILE A 29 4.79 20.10 7.17
C ILE A 29 6.18 20.70 7.28
N ASP A 30 7.16 19.91 7.73
CA ASP A 30 8.54 20.35 7.95
C ASP A 30 8.64 21.58 8.87
N GLY A 31 7.75 21.69 9.87
CA GLY A 31 7.67 22.81 10.82
C GLY A 31 7.03 24.08 10.26
N GLU A 32 6.47 24.04 9.06
CA GLU A 32 5.74 25.15 8.45
C GLU A 32 4.23 24.86 8.44
N SER A 33 3.43 25.84 8.90
CA SER A 33 1.97 25.74 8.87
C SER A 33 1.43 25.63 7.45
N VAL A 34 0.58 24.63 7.19
CA VAL A 34 -0.09 24.49 5.88
C VAL A 34 -1.07 25.63 5.60
N LEU A 35 -1.48 26.40 6.63
CA LEU A 35 -2.35 27.55 6.50
C LEU A 35 -1.61 28.78 6.00
N GLY A 36 -0.27 28.79 6.08
CA GLY A 36 0.58 29.84 5.52
C GLY A 36 0.67 29.73 3.99
N GLY A 37 0.67 30.84 3.29
CA GLY A 37 0.96 30.88 1.85
C GLY A 37 -0.19 30.44 0.92
N ASP A 38 0.15 30.22 -0.35
CA ASP A 38 -0.80 29.87 -1.42
C ASP A 38 -1.17 28.38 -1.38
N PRO A 39 -2.47 28.03 -1.20
CA PRO A 39 -2.91 26.64 -1.16
C PRO A 39 -2.72 25.89 -2.48
N VAL A 40 -2.65 26.60 -3.62
CA VAL A 40 -2.39 25.95 -4.91
C VAL A 40 -0.91 25.54 -5.01
N ALA A 41 0.01 26.38 -4.51
CA ALA A 41 1.41 26.04 -4.45
C ALA A 41 1.67 24.84 -3.52
N LEU A 42 1.01 24.81 -2.35
CA LEU A 42 1.06 23.65 -1.43
C LEU A 42 0.60 22.36 -2.13
N ARG A 43 -0.58 22.36 -2.76
CA ARG A 43 -1.14 21.17 -3.43
C ARG A 43 -0.30 20.66 -4.58
N ARG A 44 0.46 21.53 -5.25
CA ARG A 44 1.37 21.12 -6.33
C ARG A 44 2.63 20.40 -5.82
N ARG A 45 2.97 20.59 -4.54
CA ARG A 45 4.11 19.93 -3.86
C ARG A 45 3.71 18.60 -3.21
N ILE A 46 2.42 18.28 -3.14
CA ILE A 46 1.87 17.08 -2.50
C ILE A 46 1.23 16.20 -3.58
N GLY A 47 1.64 14.94 -3.64
CA GLY A 47 0.96 13.96 -4.49
C GLY A 47 -0.36 13.53 -3.86
N TYR A 48 -1.41 13.36 -4.68
CA TYR A 48 -2.71 12.91 -4.19
C TYR A 48 -3.27 11.80 -5.07
N VAL A 49 -3.52 10.64 -4.46
CA VAL A 49 -4.13 9.47 -5.09
C VAL A 49 -5.55 9.32 -4.58
N MET A 50 -6.53 9.44 -5.45
CA MET A 50 -7.96 9.39 -5.13
C MET A 50 -8.47 7.95 -5.12
N GLN A 51 -9.49 7.67 -4.34
CA GLN A 51 -10.16 6.37 -4.22
C GLN A 51 -10.59 5.79 -5.57
N ASN A 52 -11.13 6.59 -6.48
CA ASN A 52 -11.59 6.19 -7.81
C ASN A 52 -10.61 6.64 -8.92
N SER A 53 -9.29 6.58 -8.66
CA SER A 53 -8.24 7.09 -9.55
C SER A 53 -8.40 8.54 -10.01
N GLY A 54 -9.60 9.06 -10.19
CA GLY A 54 -9.92 10.44 -10.58
C GLY A 54 -9.27 10.86 -11.90
N LEU A 55 -9.14 9.92 -12.84
CA LEU A 55 -8.56 10.21 -14.16
C LEU A 55 -9.52 11.04 -15.01
N MET A 56 -8.96 11.95 -15.77
CA MET A 56 -9.71 12.74 -16.75
C MET A 56 -10.05 11.86 -17.95
N PRO A 57 -11.34 11.58 -18.20
CA PRO A 57 -11.76 10.57 -19.18
C PRO A 57 -11.44 10.94 -20.64
N HIS A 58 -11.28 12.21 -20.92
CA HIS A 58 -10.94 12.77 -22.24
C HIS A 58 -9.44 12.96 -22.47
N PHE A 59 -8.61 12.62 -21.49
CA PHE A 59 -7.16 12.61 -21.59
C PHE A 59 -6.66 11.18 -21.77
N THR A 60 -5.60 11.04 -22.54
CA THR A 60 -4.86 9.77 -22.59
C THR A 60 -4.19 9.46 -21.25
N VAL A 61 -3.71 8.24 -21.08
CA VAL A 61 -2.96 7.81 -19.89
C VAL A 61 -1.76 8.73 -19.65
N ILE A 62 -0.97 8.98 -20.68
CA ILE A 62 0.24 9.83 -20.58
C ILE A 62 -0.13 11.27 -20.25
N ASP A 63 -1.20 11.82 -20.82
CA ASP A 63 -1.66 13.17 -20.53
C ASP A 63 -2.20 13.29 -19.10
N ASN A 64 -2.89 12.24 -18.58
CA ASN A 64 -3.30 12.17 -17.19
C ASN A 64 -2.10 12.26 -16.23
N VAL A 65 -1.07 11.47 -16.46
CA VAL A 65 0.15 11.49 -15.62
C VAL A 65 0.88 12.83 -15.73
N ALA A 66 1.01 13.36 -16.94
CA ALA A 66 1.72 14.62 -17.20
C ALA A 66 0.99 15.87 -16.69
N THR A 67 -0.27 15.77 -16.27
CA THR A 67 -1.14 16.92 -15.94
C THR A 67 -0.50 17.88 -14.93
N VAL A 68 0.01 17.36 -13.80
CA VAL A 68 0.59 18.21 -12.74
C VAL A 68 1.82 18.95 -13.27
N LEU A 69 2.68 18.28 -14.02
CA LEU A 69 3.86 18.89 -14.65
C LEU A 69 3.47 19.99 -15.64
N ARG A 70 2.41 19.77 -16.41
CA ARG A 70 1.86 20.78 -17.35
C ARG A 70 1.32 22.02 -16.60
N LEU A 71 0.65 21.80 -15.47
CA LEU A 71 0.13 22.88 -14.61
C LEU A 71 1.27 23.67 -13.93
N THR A 72 2.44 23.09 -13.75
CA THR A 72 3.63 23.78 -13.23
C THR A 72 4.48 24.43 -14.32
N GLY A 73 4.03 24.41 -15.58
CA GLY A 73 4.70 25.09 -16.69
C GLY A 73 5.74 24.25 -17.47
N VAL A 74 5.89 22.95 -17.11
CA VAL A 74 6.78 22.05 -17.86
C VAL A 74 6.24 21.86 -19.29
N LYS A 75 7.07 21.95 -20.31
CA LYS A 75 6.70 21.74 -21.71
C LYS A 75 6.20 20.32 -21.95
N LYS A 76 5.38 20.12 -23.01
CA LYS A 76 4.71 18.83 -23.27
C LYS A 76 5.70 17.67 -23.40
N ALA A 77 6.77 17.83 -24.19
CA ALA A 77 7.71 16.75 -24.47
C ALA A 77 8.41 16.24 -23.19
N PRO A 78 9.08 17.06 -22.37
CA PRO A 78 9.68 16.59 -21.11
C PRO A 78 8.64 16.08 -20.09
N ALA A 79 7.41 16.64 -20.04
CA ALA A 79 6.37 16.12 -19.17
C ALA A 79 5.91 14.71 -19.60
N HIS A 80 5.81 14.44 -20.90
CA HIS A 80 5.50 13.12 -21.42
C HIS A 80 6.64 12.12 -21.21
N GLU A 81 7.90 12.55 -21.33
CA GLU A 81 9.06 11.70 -21.03
C GLU A 81 9.03 11.24 -19.57
N ARG A 82 8.87 12.18 -18.64
CA ARG A 82 8.70 11.86 -17.20
C ARG A 82 7.49 10.97 -16.95
N ALA A 83 6.38 11.21 -17.62
CA ALA A 83 5.19 10.37 -17.51
C ALA A 83 5.45 8.92 -17.94
N ARG A 84 6.21 8.69 -19.05
CA ARG A 84 6.59 7.35 -19.49
C ARG A 84 7.48 6.62 -18.48
N GLU A 85 8.44 7.32 -17.88
CA GLU A 85 9.25 6.75 -16.80
C GLU A 85 8.38 6.28 -15.64
N LEU A 86 7.45 7.12 -15.18
CA LEU A 86 6.56 6.80 -14.08
C LEU A 86 5.58 5.66 -14.40
N LEU A 87 5.08 5.58 -15.64
CA LEU A 87 4.27 4.43 -16.06
C LEU A 87 5.07 3.12 -15.94
N LYS A 88 6.35 3.14 -16.30
CA LYS A 88 7.25 1.99 -16.10
C LYS A 88 7.47 1.71 -14.61
N THR A 89 7.69 2.75 -13.81
CA THR A 89 7.89 2.64 -12.35
C THR A 89 6.72 1.96 -11.66
N VAL A 90 5.47 2.26 -12.07
CA VAL A 90 4.27 1.62 -11.52
C VAL A 90 3.87 0.32 -12.22
N GLY A 91 4.78 -0.28 -13.00
CA GLY A 91 4.56 -1.58 -13.65
C GLY A 91 3.51 -1.57 -14.76
N LEU A 92 3.30 -0.44 -15.46
CA LEU A 92 2.39 -0.35 -16.59
C LEU A 92 3.14 -0.46 -17.92
N ASP A 93 2.57 -1.25 -18.84
CA ASP A 93 3.10 -1.39 -20.20
C ASP A 93 3.02 -0.06 -20.96
N GLN A 94 4.10 0.31 -21.64
CA GLN A 94 4.22 1.56 -22.40
C GLN A 94 3.21 1.68 -23.55
N SER A 95 2.69 0.56 -24.05
CA SER A 95 1.65 0.55 -25.09
C SER A 95 0.32 1.14 -24.61
N LEU A 96 0.13 1.24 -23.28
CA LEU A 96 -1.06 1.84 -22.67
C LEU A 96 -1.01 3.38 -22.66
N ALA A 97 0.13 3.99 -22.92
CA ALA A 97 0.34 5.45 -22.78
C ALA A 97 -0.67 6.29 -23.57
N GLU A 98 -1.00 5.86 -24.78
CA GLU A 98 -1.91 6.57 -25.68
C GLU A 98 -3.39 6.13 -25.54
N ARG A 99 -3.70 5.17 -24.62
CA ARG A 99 -5.08 4.75 -24.34
C ARG A 99 -5.80 5.75 -23.45
N TYR A 100 -7.13 5.65 -23.46
CA TYR A 100 -8.01 6.42 -22.58
C TYR A 100 -8.38 5.60 -21.33
N PRO A 101 -8.75 6.24 -20.22
CA PRO A 101 -9.13 5.55 -18.97
C PRO A 101 -10.19 4.46 -19.17
N SER A 102 -11.17 4.66 -20.04
CA SER A 102 -12.23 3.68 -20.34
C SER A 102 -11.73 2.38 -20.97
N GLN A 103 -10.49 2.36 -21.46
CA GLN A 103 -9.84 1.20 -22.09
C GLN A 103 -8.93 0.44 -21.12
N LEU A 104 -8.92 0.83 -19.84
CA LEU A 104 -8.08 0.26 -18.79
C LEU A 104 -8.92 -0.50 -17.77
N SER A 105 -8.34 -1.55 -17.17
CA SER A 105 -8.89 -2.17 -15.97
C SER A 105 -8.84 -1.21 -14.76
N GLY A 106 -9.64 -1.45 -13.72
CA GLY A 106 -9.64 -0.64 -12.50
C GLY A 106 -8.24 -0.55 -11.85
N GLY A 107 -7.50 -1.66 -11.79
CA GLY A 107 -6.13 -1.68 -11.28
C GLY A 107 -5.16 -0.89 -12.14
N GLN A 108 -5.29 -0.95 -13.48
CA GLN A 108 -4.49 -0.11 -14.37
C GLN A 108 -4.78 1.37 -14.18
N GLN A 109 -6.07 1.74 -14.05
CA GLN A 109 -6.45 3.13 -13.76
C GLN A 109 -5.87 3.61 -12.43
N GLN A 110 -5.85 2.75 -11.41
CA GLN A 110 -5.29 3.08 -10.11
C GLN A 110 -3.78 3.31 -10.20
N ARG A 111 -3.04 2.45 -10.91
CA ARG A 111 -1.59 2.65 -11.18
C ARG A 111 -1.32 3.97 -11.93
N VAL A 112 -2.16 4.34 -12.88
CA VAL A 112 -2.07 5.67 -13.54
C VAL A 112 -2.30 6.79 -12.53
N GLY A 113 -3.24 6.64 -11.60
CA GLY A 113 -3.49 7.58 -10.51
C GLY A 113 -2.27 7.76 -9.60
N VAL A 114 -1.59 6.66 -9.24
CA VAL A 114 -0.33 6.68 -8.47
C VAL A 114 0.78 7.38 -9.27
N ALA A 115 0.99 7.02 -10.54
CA ALA A 115 1.97 7.67 -11.41
C ALA A 115 1.75 9.18 -11.52
N ARG A 116 0.48 9.62 -11.64
CA ARG A 116 0.12 11.04 -11.63
C ARG A 116 0.46 11.72 -10.30
N GLY A 117 0.20 11.05 -9.17
CA GLY A 117 0.55 11.54 -7.84
C GLY A 117 2.05 11.77 -7.68
N LEU A 118 2.87 10.92 -8.30
CA LEU A 118 4.34 10.98 -8.27
C LEU A 118 4.95 11.93 -9.32
N ALA A 119 4.15 12.47 -10.25
CA ALA A 119 4.67 13.17 -11.42
C ALA A 119 5.56 14.38 -11.10
N ALA A 120 5.18 15.18 -10.11
CA ALA A 120 5.93 16.36 -9.67
C ALA A 120 7.05 16.04 -8.67
N ASP A 121 7.39 14.76 -8.48
CA ASP A 121 8.35 14.28 -7.48
C ASP A 121 8.09 14.82 -6.06
N PRO A 122 6.88 14.62 -5.52
CA PRO A 122 6.52 15.16 -4.21
C PRO A 122 7.25 14.41 -3.10
N ASN A 123 7.53 15.10 -1.97
CA ASN A 123 8.04 14.45 -0.75
C ASN A 123 6.92 13.74 0.03
N ILE A 124 5.67 14.18 -0.15
CA ILE A 124 4.50 13.63 0.54
C ILE A 124 3.50 13.11 -0.49
N LEU A 125 3.04 11.88 -0.28
CA LEU A 125 2.00 11.24 -1.08
C LEU A 125 0.80 10.91 -0.19
N LEU A 126 -0.34 11.50 -0.48
CA LEU A 126 -1.61 11.24 0.19
C LEU A 126 -2.41 10.23 -0.61
N MET A 127 -2.86 9.15 0.02
CA MET A 127 -3.64 8.09 -0.63
C MET A 127 -4.97 7.89 0.10
N ASP A 128 -6.08 8.17 -0.58
CA ASP A 128 -7.45 8.07 -0.05
C ASP A 128 -8.10 6.77 -0.53
N GLU A 129 -8.10 5.72 0.30
CA GLU A 129 -8.64 4.37 0.02
C GLU A 129 -8.26 3.82 -1.37
N PRO A 130 -6.96 3.80 -1.74
CA PRO A 130 -6.54 3.55 -3.12
C PRO A 130 -6.87 2.16 -3.64
N PHE A 131 -7.20 1.20 -2.79
CA PHE A 131 -7.51 -0.18 -3.17
C PHE A 131 -8.99 -0.54 -3.02
N GLY A 132 -9.83 0.38 -2.55
CA GLY A 132 -11.23 0.11 -2.24
C GLY A 132 -12.10 -0.32 -3.43
N ALA A 133 -11.74 0.08 -4.65
CA ALA A 133 -12.50 -0.22 -5.88
C ALA A 133 -11.84 -1.31 -6.76
N VAL A 134 -10.90 -2.09 -6.20
CA VAL A 134 -10.11 -3.07 -6.96
C VAL A 134 -10.43 -4.48 -6.48
N ASP A 135 -10.46 -5.45 -7.41
CA ASP A 135 -10.67 -6.85 -7.06
C ASP A 135 -9.52 -7.41 -6.18
N PRO A 136 -9.77 -8.48 -5.37
CA PRO A 136 -8.82 -8.96 -4.37
C PRO A 136 -7.45 -9.39 -4.93
N ILE A 137 -7.38 -9.96 -6.14
CA ILE A 137 -6.12 -10.42 -6.73
C ILE A 137 -5.28 -9.21 -7.14
N VAL A 138 -5.88 -8.29 -7.89
CA VAL A 138 -5.22 -7.06 -8.33
C VAL A 138 -4.87 -6.16 -7.14
N ARG A 139 -5.67 -6.19 -6.06
CA ARG A 139 -5.38 -5.48 -4.81
C ARG A 139 -4.06 -5.94 -4.19
N ALA A 140 -3.83 -7.24 -4.06
CA ALA A 140 -2.59 -7.78 -3.51
C ALA A 140 -1.36 -7.33 -4.32
N ASP A 141 -1.44 -7.35 -5.64
CA ASP A 141 -0.37 -6.87 -6.52
C ASP A 141 -0.10 -5.37 -6.34
N LEU A 142 -1.16 -4.55 -6.19
CA LEU A 142 -1.04 -3.11 -5.97
C LEU A 142 -0.46 -2.77 -4.58
N GLN A 143 -0.79 -3.55 -3.56
CA GLN A 143 -0.22 -3.41 -2.22
C GLN A 143 1.28 -3.71 -2.23
N GLN A 144 1.71 -4.81 -2.85
CA GLN A 144 3.12 -5.15 -3.02
C GLN A 144 3.88 -4.07 -3.80
N GLU A 145 3.29 -3.56 -4.88
CA GLU A 145 3.88 -2.47 -5.67
C GLU A 145 3.99 -1.17 -4.86
N THR A 146 3.01 -0.88 -4.01
CA THR A 146 3.04 0.31 -3.12
C THR A 146 4.15 0.19 -2.09
N LEU A 147 4.34 -0.97 -1.47
CA LEU A 147 5.47 -1.25 -0.56
C LEU A 147 6.81 -1.07 -1.26
N ARG A 148 6.96 -1.64 -2.46
CA ARG A 148 8.18 -1.48 -3.27
C ARG A 148 8.47 0.01 -3.54
N LEU A 149 7.46 0.76 -3.97
CA LEU A 149 7.60 2.18 -4.26
C LEU A 149 7.95 3.00 -3.01
N GLN A 150 7.37 2.68 -1.85
CA GLN A 150 7.68 3.32 -0.58
C GLN A 150 9.16 3.15 -0.22
N HIS A 151 9.69 1.92 -0.33
CA HIS A 151 11.10 1.64 -0.05
C HIS A 151 12.06 2.28 -1.06
N GLU A 152 11.70 2.29 -2.36
CA GLU A 152 12.58 2.81 -3.42
C GLU A 152 12.61 4.35 -3.50
N LEU A 153 11.51 5.02 -3.14
CA LEU A 153 11.37 6.45 -3.40
C LEU A 153 11.64 7.34 -2.18
N ASP A 154 11.84 6.77 -0.98
CA ASP A 154 12.08 7.50 0.28
C ASP A 154 11.07 8.66 0.48
N LYS A 155 9.78 8.36 0.36
CA LYS A 155 8.68 9.34 0.45
C LYS A 155 7.87 9.14 1.72
N THR A 156 7.35 10.23 2.26
CA THR A 156 6.33 10.16 3.30
C THR A 156 4.98 9.83 2.66
N VAL A 157 4.43 8.65 2.98
CA VAL A 157 3.12 8.22 2.49
C VAL A 157 2.10 8.32 3.62
N VAL A 158 1.05 9.10 3.43
CA VAL A 158 -0.11 9.13 4.34
C VAL A 158 -1.25 8.38 3.67
N PHE A 159 -1.59 7.24 4.24
CA PHE A 159 -2.53 6.29 3.67
C PHE A 159 -3.83 6.25 4.50
N VAL A 160 -4.97 6.25 3.84
CA VAL A 160 -6.28 6.09 4.46
C VAL A 160 -6.93 4.81 3.98
N THR A 161 -7.37 3.97 4.89
CA THR A 161 -8.13 2.75 4.59
C THR A 161 -9.20 2.49 5.66
N HIS A 162 -10.18 1.66 5.33
CA HIS A 162 -11.11 1.07 6.29
C HIS A 162 -10.74 -0.37 6.66
N ASP A 163 -9.69 -0.91 6.03
CA ASP A 163 -9.20 -2.27 6.21
C ASP A 163 -7.98 -2.26 7.14
N ILE A 164 -8.09 -2.91 8.29
CA ILE A 164 -7.02 -2.98 9.29
C ILE A 164 -5.84 -3.85 8.80
N ASP A 165 -6.10 -4.85 7.98
CA ASP A 165 -5.05 -5.71 7.44
C ASP A 165 -4.19 -4.93 6.43
N GLU A 166 -4.80 -4.06 5.63
CA GLU A 166 -4.07 -3.10 4.78
C GLU A 166 -3.23 -2.14 5.61
N ALA A 167 -3.80 -1.57 6.68
CA ALA A 167 -3.07 -0.64 7.54
C ALA A 167 -1.85 -1.30 8.19
N PHE A 168 -1.96 -2.55 8.60
CA PHE A 168 -0.88 -3.32 9.22
C PHE A 168 0.16 -3.83 8.22
N LEU A 169 -0.26 -4.09 6.99
CA LEU A 169 0.65 -4.50 5.92
C LEU A 169 1.52 -3.34 5.42
N LEU A 170 0.93 -2.13 5.32
CA LEU A 170 1.56 -1.01 4.62
C LEU A 170 2.11 0.06 5.54
N GLY A 171 1.65 0.14 6.80
CA GLY A 171 1.98 1.24 7.69
C GLY A 171 3.12 0.91 8.65
N ASP A 172 4.15 1.76 8.68
CA ASP A 172 5.14 1.78 9.76
C ASP A 172 4.49 2.27 11.06
N GLN A 173 3.56 3.20 10.94
CA GLN A 173 2.78 3.76 12.05
C GLN A 173 1.30 3.81 11.68
N VAL A 174 0.46 3.28 12.55
CA VAL A 174 -0.99 3.18 12.36
C VAL A 174 -1.70 4.07 13.35
N VAL A 175 -2.65 4.86 12.85
CA VAL A 175 -3.55 5.70 13.66
C VAL A 175 -4.96 5.14 13.54
N ILE A 176 -5.49 4.60 14.62
CA ILE A 176 -6.85 4.08 14.69
C ILE A 176 -7.82 5.19 15.10
N LEU A 177 -8.83 5.39 14.26
CA LEU A 177 -9.83 6.45 14.42
C LEU A 177 -11.21 5.87 14.71
N ASP A 178 -11.89 6.45 15.69
CA ASP A 178 -13.32 6.26 15.97
C ASP A 178 -14.14 7.44 15.44
N LYS A 179 -15.45 7.40 15.61
CA LYS A 179 -16.40 8.43 15.18
C LYS A 179 -15.96 9.84 15.57
N GLY A 180 -16.13 10.78 14.64
CA GLY A 180 -15.72 12.17 14.84
C GLY A 180 -14.20 12.39 14.76
N ALA A 181 -13.47 11.50 14.10
CA ALA A 181 -12.01 11.52 13.96
C ALA A 181 -11.26 11.48 15.31
N ARG A 182 -11.89 10.92 16.35
CA ARG A 182 -11.23 10.71 17.64
C ARG A 182 -10.11 9.69 17.47
N ILE A 183 -8.89 10.07 17.76
CA ILE A 183 -7.75 9.16 17.79
C ILE A 183 -7.93 8.26 19.02
N VAL A 184 -7.96 6.94 18.79
CA VAL A 184 -8.10 5.94 19.87
C VAL A 184 -6.74 5.36 20.21
N GLN A 185 -5.94 5.04 19.19
CA GLN A 185 -4.59 4.52 19.38
C GLN A 185 -3.69 4.93 18.24
N VAL A 186 -2.42 5.13 18.57
CA VAL A 186 -1.31 5.34 17.61
C VAL A 186 -0.18 4.40 18.00
N GLY A 187 0.40 3.70 17.03
CA GLY A 187 1.54 2.82 17.26
C GLY A 187 1.92 2.04 16.01
N SER A 188 2.99 1.28 16.10
CA SER A 188 3.32 0.28 15.09
C SER A 188 2.28 -0.85 15.08
N PRO A 189 2.14 -1.61 13.99
CA PRO A 189 1.27 -2.79 13.94
C PRO A 189 1.49 -3.75 15.12
N SER A 190 2.74 -4.04 15.46
CA SER A 190 3.09 -4.93 16.57
C SER A 190 2.63 -4.40 17.91
N GLU A 191 2.89 -3.12 18.22
CA GLU A 191 2.44 -2.49 19.47
C GLU A 191 0.92 -2.51 19.64
N ILE A 192 0.18 -2.27 18.55
CA ILE A 192 -1.29 -2.27 18.57
C ILE A 192 -1.84 -3.67 18.77
N ILE A 193 -1.22 -4.69 18.17
CA ILE A 193 -1.63 -6.09 18.35
C ILE A 193 -1.32 -6.59 19.76
N GLU A 194 -0.15 -6.27 20.29
CA GLU A 194 0.29 -6.70 21.62
C GLU A 194 -0.48 -6.01 22.76
N ASN A 195 -0.77 -4.72 22.59
CA ASN A 195 -1.36 -3.88 23.63
C ASN A 195 -2.50 -3.00 23.08
N PRO A 196 -3.67 -3.57 22.76
CA PRO A 196 -4.83 -2.77 22.34
C PRO A 196 -5.23 -1.80 23.46
N ALA A 197 -5.46 -0.52 23.12
CA ALA A 197 -5.74 0.54 24.10
C ALA A 197 -7.07 0.36 24.84
N ASP A 198 -8.07 -0.24 24.18
CA ASP A 198 -9.40 -0.53 24.77
C ASP A 198 -10.10 -1.67 24.01
N ASP A 199 -11.29 -2.05 24.48
CA ASP A 199 -12.10 -3.12 23.88
C ASP A 199 -12.54 -2.79 22.45
N PHE A 200 -12.69 -1.51 22.09
CA PHE A 200 -12.98 -1.08 20.73
C PHE A 200 -11.83 -1.44 19.81
N VAL A 201 -10.61 -1.10 20.20
CA VAL A 201 -9.41 -1.44 19.42
C VAL A 201 -9.26 -2.96 19.31
N ALA A 202 -9.36 -3.69 20.44
CA ALA A 202 -9.28 -5.15 20.45
C ALA A 202 -10.29 -5.79 19.49
N SER A 203 -11.54 -5.33 19.52
CA SER A 203 -12.58 -5.80 18.60
C SER A 203 -12.31 -5.38 17.15
N PHE A 204 -11.86 -4.15 16.92
CA PHE A 204 -11.59 -3.61 15.58
C PHE A 204 -10.46 -4.36 14.89
N ILE A 205 -9.38 -4.69 15.60
CA ILE A 205 -8.27 -5.48 15.06
C ILE A 205 -8.58 -6.99 15.00
N GLY A 206 -9.72 -7.42 15.57
CA GLY A 206 -10.13 -8.82 15.60
C GLY A 206 -9.41 -9.66 16.65
N ALA A 207 -8.78 -9.05 17.66
CA ALA A 207 -8.07 -9.76 18.73
C ALA A 207 -9.02 -10.61 19.59
N ASP A 208 -10.22 -10.09 19.89
CA ASP A 208 -11.28 -10.76 20.64
C ASP A 208 -11.91 -11.94 19.91
N ARG A 209 -11.82 -11.97 18.56
CA ARG A 209 -12.29 -13.09 17.73
C ARG A 209 -11.22 -14.16 17.49
N GLY A 210 -10.10 -14.07 18.21
CA GLY A 210 -8.97 -15.00 18.06
C GLY A 210 -8.30 -15.02 16.70
N ARG A 211 -8.67 -14.10 15.79
CA ARG A 211 -8.09 -14.08 14.43
C ARG A 211 -6.60 -13.72 14.43
N ARG A 212 -6.11 -13.08 15.49
CA ARG A 212 -4.70 -12.67 15.63
C ARG A 212 -3.98 -13.34 16.78
N ALA A 213 -4.69 -14.02 17.68
CA ALA A 213 -4.09 -14.90 18.67
C ALA A 213 -3.80 -16.25 17.99
N LEU A 214 -2.56 -16.44 17.62
CA LEU A 214 -2.11 -17.67 16.98
C LEU A 214 -1.35 -18.52 18.00
N HIS A 215 -1.65 -19.80 18.01
CA HIS A 215 -1.02 -20.80 18.89
C HIS A 215 -0.28 -21.83 18.06
N LEU A 216 0.83 -22.32 18.60
CA LEU A 216 1.57 -23.43 17.99
C LEU A 216 0.93 -24.74 18.47
N LYS A 217 0.67 -25.64 17.53
CA LYS A 217 0.16 -26.99 17.79
C LYS A 217 1.02 -28.02 17.10
N GLU A 218 1.57 -28.93 17.90
CA GLU A 218 2.32 -30.08 17.38
C GLU A 218 1.36 -31.08 16.75
N THR A 219 1.72 -31.58 15.58
CA THR A 219 1.02 -32.65 14.84
C THR A 219 2.01 -33.73 14.43
N PRO A 220 1.55 -34.93 14.08
CA PRO A 220 2.43 -35.99 13.59
C PRO A 220 3.24 -35.61 12.33
N HIS A 221 2.84 -34.54 11.62
CA HIS A 221 3.45 -34.05 10.38
C HIS A 221 4.23 -32.75 10.55
N GLY A 222 4.40 -32.26 11.80
CA GLY A 222 5.12 -31.03 12.13
C GLY A 222 4.29 -30.04 12.93
N THR A 223 4.88 -28.89 13.23
CA THR A 223 4.23 -27.81 14.00
C THR A 223 3.35 -26.97 13.09
N VAL A 224 2.09 -26.82 13.44
CA VAL A 224 1.13 -25.94 12.74
C VAL A 224 0.75 -24.76 13.59
N VAL A 225 0.40 -23.68 12.93
CA VAL A 225 -0.14 -22.46 13.54
C VAL A 225 -1.66 -22.57 13.51
N VAL A 226 -2.31 -22.45 14.66
CA VAL A 226 -3.77 -22.52 14.80
C VAL A 226 -4.30 -21.25 15.45
N ASP A 227 -5.54 -20.87 15.11
CA ASP A 227 -6.25 -19.79 15.78
C ASP A 227 -6.84 -20.26 17.14
N SER A 228 -7.47 -19.36 17.88
CA SER A 228 -8.11 -19.66 19.18
C SER A 228 -9.26 -20.68 19.10
N GLU A 229 -9.80 -20.94 17.89
CA GLU A 229 -10.81 -21.98 17.67
C GLU A 229 -10.17 -23.30 17.23
N GLY A 230 -8.83 -23.38 17.17
CA GLY A 230 -8.08 -24.57 16.78
C GLY A 230 -8.02 -24.83 15.27
N ARG A 231 -8.45 -23.87 14.43
CA ARG A 231 -8.38 -23.99 12.97
C ARG A 231 -6.96 -23.70 12.50
N THR A 232 -6.43 -24.54 11.61
CA THR A 232 -5.08 -24.37 11.05
C THR A 232 -5.04 -23.14 10.15
N GLN A 233 -4.11 -22.24 10.44
CA GLN A 233 -3.84 -21.02 9.70
C GLN A 233 -2.56 -21.13 8.83
N GLY A 234 -1.68 -22.07 9.16
CA GLY A 234 -0.44 -22.31 8.42
C GLY A 234 0.41 -23.40 9.08
N ALA A 235 1.56 -23.68 8.51
CA ALA A 235 2.57 -24.58 9.08
C ALA A 235 3.90 -23.83 9.23
N ILE A 236 4.65 -24.14 10.27
CA ILE A 236 6.02 -23.65 10.41
C ILE A 236 6.91 -24.49 9.50
N VAL A 237 7.47 -23.86 8.48
CA VAL A 237 8.51 -24.44 7.64
C VAL A 237 9.84 -23.93 8.19
N ALA A 238 10.69 -24.83 8.71
CA ALA A 238 12.05 -24.46 9.06
C ALA A 238 12.78 -24.05 7.76
N GLU A 239 13.27 -22.82 7.69
CA GLU A 239 14.21 -22.46 6.63
C GLU A 239 15.44 -23.33 6.81
N ALA A 240 15.76 -24.13 5.79
CA ALA A 240 17.03 -24.85 5.75
C ALA A 240 18.14 -23.78 5.75
N GLU A 241 18.97 -23.76 6.81
CA GLU A 241 20.20 -22.96 6.82
C GLU A 241 20.96 -23.28 5.53
N LYS A 242 21.18 -22.26 4.69
CA LYS A 242 22.11 -22.37 3.58
C LYS A 242 23.48 -22.56 4.20
N SER A 243 23.90 -23.82 4.29
CA SER A 243 25.30 -24.14 4.63
C SER A 243 26.14 -23.69 3.44
N ASP A 244 26.85 -22.58 3.59
CA ASP A 244 27.98 -22.19 2.76
C ASP A 244 29.14 -23.15 3.05
N GLY A 245 29.05 -24.37 2.50
CA GLY A 245 30.15 -25.32 2.43
C GLY A 245 30.55 -25.50 0.96
N PRO A 246 31.85 -25.62 0.63
CA PRO A 246 32.31 -25.79 -0.74
C PRO A 246 31.78 -27.09 -1.33
N LEU A 247 31.16 -27.00 -2.50
CA LEU A 247 30.72 -28.15 -3.30
C LEU A 247 31.90 -29.06 -3.61
N ALA A 248 31.99 -30.18 -2.91
CA ALA A 248 32.80 -31.32 -3.34
C ALA A 248 32.11 -31.91 -4.58
N GLY A 249 32.86 -32.06 -5.66
CA GLY A 249 32.38 -32.54 -6.95
C GLY A 249 31.80 -33.95 -6.91
N PRO A 250 31.00 -34.33 -7.89
CA PRO A 250 30.34 -35.62 -7.90
C PRO A 250 31.30 -36.73 -8.26
N ASP A 251 31.46 -37.68 -7.36
CA ASP A 251 32.05 -38.99 -7.67
C ASP A 251 31.05 -39.80 -8.51
N ALA A 252 31.48 -40.12 -9.72
CA ALA A 252 30.77 -40.95 -10.67
C ALA A 252 30.87 -42.43 -10.28
N ALA A 253 29.92 -42.93 -9.49
CA ALA A 253 29.73 -44.40 -9.37
C ALA A 253 28.40 -44.70 -8.62
N ALA A 254 27.28 -44.78 -9.35
CA ALA A 254 26.15 -45.66 -9.06
C ALA A 254 25.00 -45.46 -10.11
N LEU A 255 25.33 -45.73 -11.37
CA LEU A 255 24.34 -46.08 -12.38
C LEU A 255 24.26 -47.60 -12.40
N GLY A 256 23.19 -48.16 -11.83
CA GLY A 256 22.95 -49.59 -11.90
C GLY A 256 21.64 -49.98 -11.22
N ALA A 257 20.69 -50.38 -12.06
CA ALA A 257 19.56 -51.22 -11.74
C ALA A 257 18.37 -50.64 -10.95
N VAL A 258 17.32 -50.20 -11.64
CA VAL A 258 15.96 -50.78 -11.51
C VAL A 258 15.24 -50.65 -12.87
N GLN A 259 15.36 -51.70 -13.68
CA GLN A 259 14.38 -52.09 -14.69
C GLN A 259 13.73 -53.37 -14.20
N SER A 260 12.43 -53.49 -14.46
CA SER A 260 11.56 -54.65 -14.42
C SER A 260 10.56 -54.72 -13.26
N GLY A 261 9.30 -54.68 -13.64
CA GLY A 261 8.17 -55.09 -12.83
C GLY A 261 6.85 -54.46 -13.23
N LEU A 262 6.50 -54.55 -14.55
CA LEU A 262 5.11 -54.49 -15.02
C LEU A 262 4.65 -55.93 -15.29
N THR A 263 3.71 -56.42 -14.50
CA THR A 263 2.57 -57.26 -14.88
C THR A 263 1.42 -56.97 -13.95
#